data_3c00b59a26692e45b0b340cc78294d0e
#
_entry.id   3c00b59a26692e45b0b340cc78294d0e
#
_cell.length_a   1.000
_cell.length_b   1.000
_cell.length_c   1.000
_cell.angle_alpha   90.00
_cell.angle_beta   90.00
_cell.angle_gamma   90.00
#
_symmetry.space_group_name_H-M   'P 1'
#
loop_
_entity.id
_entity.type
_entity.pdbx_description
1 polymer ?
#
loop_
_entity_poly.entity_id
_entity_poly.type
_entity_poly.pdbx_seq_one_letter_code
_entity_poly.pdbx_strand_id
1 'polypeptide(L)'
;MDNLFSHAPSGAPEPAAADELDPVVVSVVVPGAVARAFMGFTEHTHLWWPLEDHSVYGAGSYVEFEENLIMESSDDGRTAVWGSIDDWQPPLSFHASWHPGTTAMWSTELRVAFKAVGGGTELRLVHSGWEGAEDPAAARAEYAAGWPAVLDRFVRFMGGAGADSPDA
;
A
#
# COMPACT_ATOMS: atom_id res chain seq x y z
N MET A 1 -43.84 -4.67 3.87
CA MET A 1 -43.38 -4.50 3.72
C MET A 1 -42.83 -4.28 3.58
N ASP A 2 -43.00 -3.88 3.62
CA ASP A 2 -42.30 -3.57 3.55
C ASP A 2 -41.60 -3.06 3.32
N ASN A 3 -41.84 -2.71 3.37
CA ASN A 3 -41.12 -2.22 3.32
C ASN A 3 -40.50 -1.76 2.93
N LEU A 4 -40.76 -1.47 2.88
CA LEU A 4 -40.11 -1.17 2.64
C LEU A 4 -39.51 -0.53 2.50
N PHE A 5 -39.76 -0.32 2.76
CA PHE A 5 -39.08 0.09 2.92
C PHE A 5 -38.53 0.36 3.26
N SER A 6 -39.00 0.22 3.64
CA SER A 6 -38.53 0.22 4.13
C SER A 6 -37.87 0.46 4.33
N HIS A 7 -37.94 0.58 4.47
CA HIS A 7 -37.15 0.64 4.81
C HIS A 7 -36.41 0.92 5.11
N ALA A 8 -36.69 0.85 5.31
CA ALA A 8 -36.07 0.90 5.66
C ALA A 8 -35.44 1.06 5.91
N PRO A 9 -35.37 1.01 6.07
CA PRO A 9 -34.66 1.21 6.47
C PRO A 9 -34.04 1.15 6.84
N SER A 10 -34.12 0.99 6.97
CA SER A 10 -33.40 0.74 7.33
C SER A 10 -32.56 0.73 7.71
N GLY A 11 -32.79 0.90 7.88
CA GLY A 11 -31.73 1.09 8.32
C GLY A 11 -30.73 0.31 8.29
N ALA A 12 -30.98 -0.39 8.19
CA ALA A 12 -30.00 -1.08 8.15
C ALA A 12 -29.24 -0.75 7.31
N PRO A 13 -28.51 -0.53 7.51
CA PRO A 13 -27.77 -0.27 6.58
C PRO A 13 -27.55 -1.39 5.99
N GLU A 14 -28.05 -1.39 5.32
CA GLU A 14 -27.74 -2.28 4.68
C GLU A 14 -26.45 -2.60 4.75
N PRO A 15 -26.03 -3.65 4.47
CA PRO A 15 -24.70 -4.03 4.48
C PRO A 15 -23.93 -3.07 3.68
N ALA A 16 -22.80 -2.74 4.10
CA ALA A 16 -21.97 -1.83 3.38
C ALA A 16 -21.80 -2.33 1.97
N ALA A 17 -22.01 -1.47 1.04
CA ALA A 17 -21.65 -1.78 -0.32
C ALA A 17 -20.13 -1.87 -0.43
N ALA A 18 -19.65 -2.49 -1.49
CA ALA A 18 -18.21 -2.64 -1.66
C ALA A 18 -17.51 -1.30 -1.65
N ASP A 19 -18.14 -0.27 -2.23
CA ASP A 19 -17.50 1.03 -2.30
C ASP A 19 -17.60 1.78 -0.97
N GLU A 20 -18.19 1.16 0.06
CA GLU A 20 -18.24 1.77 1.37
C GLU A 20 -17.28 1.16 2.36
N LEU A 21 -16.40 0.26 1.89
CA LEU A 21 -15.41 -0.31 2.77
C LEU A 21 -14.39 0.75 3.17
N ASP A 22 -14.04 0.74 4.46
CA ASP A 22 -13.10 1.71 4.99
C ASP A 22 -11.72 1.51 4.42
N PRO A 23 -10.94 2.57 4.29
CA PRO A 23 -9.53 2.42 3.89
C PRO A 23 -8.76 1.60 4.91
N VAL A 24 -7.70 0.96 4.45
CA VAL A 24 -6.69 0.38 5.32
C VAL A 24 -5.65 1.47 5.55
N VAL A 25 -5.39 1.81 6.80
CA VAL A 25 -4.45 2.86 7.16
C VAL A 25 -3.38 2.26 8.06
N VAL A 26 -2.11 2.43 7.69
CA VAL A 26 -0.99 1.96 8.50
C VAL A 26 0.01 3.08 8.59
N SER A 27 0.49 3.35 9.81
CA SER A 27 1.51 4.36 10.04
C SER A 27 2.71 3.74 10.72
N VAL A 28 3.90 4.14 10.30
CA VAL A 28 5.14 3.71 10.95
C VAL A 28 6.05 4.93 11.04
N VAL A 29 7.04 4.86 11.93
CA VAL A 29 8.01 5.93 12.09
C VAL A 29 9.40 5.36 11.83
N VAL A 30 10.19 6.09 11.05
CA VAL A 30 11.56 5.71 10.75
C VAL A 30 12.48 6.86 11.16
N PRO A 31 13.74 6.55 11.47
CA PRO A 31 14.70 7.61 11.78
C PRO A 31 15.08 8.37 10.52
N GLY A 32 15.51 9.62 10.72
CA GLY A 32 16.05 10.40 9.64
C GLY A 32 15.06 11.35 9.02
N ALA A 33 15.54 12.12 8.06
CA ALA A 33 14.79 13.20 7.45
C ALA A 33 13.75 12.68 6.47
N VAL A 34 12.74 13.52 6.21
CA VAL A 34 11.65 13.18 5.33
C VAL A 34 12.15 12.80 3.92
N ALA A 35 13.12 13.56 3.40
CA ALA A 35 13.64 13.28 2.06
C ALA A 35 14.31 11.91 2.00
N ARG A 36 14.99 11.51 3.06
CA ARG A 36 15.65 10.22 3.10
C ARG A 36 14.64 9.09 3.15
N ALA A 37 13.56 9.28 3.91
CA ALA A 37 12.51 8.27 3.99
C ALA A 37 11.78 8.12 2.66
N PHE A 38 11.46 9.24 2.02
CA PHE A 38 10.80 9.20 0.70
C PHE A 38 11.67 8.45 -0.32
N MET A 39 12.96 8.78 -0.34
CA MET A 39 13.88 8.15 -1.27
C MET A 39 14.03 6.65 -0.97
N GLY A 40 14.13 6.30 0.32
CA GLY A 40 14.22 4.89 0.69
C GLY A 40 13.01 4.10 0.25
N PHE A 41 11.83 4.68 0.34
CA PHE A 41 10.62 3.99 -0.08
C PHE A 41 10.55 3.86 -1.60
N THR A 42 10.82 4.94 -2.33
CA THR A 42 10.54 4.97 -3.77
C THR A 42 11.73 4.55 -4.63
N GLU A 43 12.95 4.88 -4.23
CA GLU A 43 14.11 4.58 -5.06
C GLU A 43 14.81 3.29 -4.65
N HIS A 44 14.57 2.84 -3.43
CA HIS A 44 15.23 1.65 -2.91
C HIS A 44 14.26 0.54 -2.56
N THR A 45 13.08 0.54 -3.18
CA THR A 45 12.04 -0.45 -2.91
C THR A 45 12.57 -1.87 -3.04
N HIS A 46 13.41 -2.10 -4.04
CA HIS A 46 13.96 -3.43 -4.31
C HIS A 46 14.82 -3.96 -3.17
N LEU A 47 15.26 -3.10 -2.26
CA LEU A 47 16.14 -3.53 -1.19
C LEU A 47 15.38 -4.01 0.06
N TRP A 48 14.12 -3.61 0.22
CA TRP A 48 13.40 -3.96 1.44
C TRP A 48 12.06 -4.64 1.20
N TRP A 49 11.47 -4.54 0.01
CA TRP A 49 10.16 -5.13 -0.25
C TRP A 49 10.24 -6.66 -0.12
N PRO A 50 9.28 -7.28 0.61
CA PRO A 50 9.33 -8.74 0.79
C PRO A 50 8.85 -9.46 -0.47
N LEU A 51 9.74 -9.60 -1.43
CA LEU A 51 9.41 -10.16 -2.73
C LEU A 51 8.98 -11.61 -2.65
N GLU A 52 9.49 -12.34 -1.67
CA GLU A 52 9.18 -13.76 -1.57
C GLU A 52 7.70 -14.01 -1.28
N ASP A 53 7.03 -13.06 -0.61
CA ASP A 53 5.64 -13.25 -0.22
C ASP A 53 4.67 -12.28 -0.88
N HIS A 54 5.15 -11.16 -1.40
CA HIS A 54 4.29 -10.08 -1.85
C HIS A 54 4.72 -9.54 -3.21
N SER A 55 4.86 -10.43 -4.19
CA SER A 55 5.20 -10.03 -5.54
C SER A 55 4.59 -11.02 -6.53
N VAL A 56 4.72 -10.70 -7.81
CA VAL A 56 4.21 -11.57 -8.87
C VAL A 56 5.21 -12.69 -9.16
N TYR A 57 6.51 -12.35 -9.18
CA TYR A 57 7.53 -13.30 -9.62
C TYR A 57 8.35 -13.89 -8.48
N GLY A 58 8.13 -13.43 -7.25
CA GLY A 58 8.79 -14.02 -6.10
C GLY A 58 10.19 -13.51 -5.87
N ALA A 59 10.92 -14.24 -5.04
CA ALA A 59 12.28 -13.86 -4.69
C ALA A 59 13.14 -13.78 -5.94
N GLY A 60 14.05 -12.82 -5.96
CA GLY A 60 14.92 -12.62 -7.10
C GLY A 60 14.41 -11.63 -8.12
N SER A 61 13.18 -11.16 -7.95
CA SER A 61 12.68 -10.10 -8.84
C SER A 61 13.09 -8.74 -8.28
N TYR A 62 12.69 -7.69 -8.99
CA TYR A 62 13.14 -6.33 -8.72
C TYR A 62 11.96 -5.40 -8.89
N VAL A 63 11.63 -4.61 -7.85
CA VAL A 63 10.53 -3.66 -7.89
C VAL A 63 11.11 -2.26 -7.96
N GLU A 64 10.62 -1.46 -8.89
CA GLU A 64 11.10 -0.09 -9.02
C GLU A 64 9.98 0.85 -9.39
N PHE A 65 10.15 2.11 -8.99
CA PHE A 65 9.33 3.22 -9.44
C PHE A 65 10.03 3.82 -10.64
N GLU A 66 9.44 3.68 -11.81
CA GLU A 66 10.10 4.13 -13.03
C GLU A 66 9.14 5.05 -13.77
N GLU A 67 9.57 6.30 -13.92
CA GLU A 67 8.72 7.31 -14.50
C GLU A 67 7.42 7.39 -13.70
N ASN A 68 6.30 7.08 -14.31
CA ASN A 68 5.04 7.12 -13.59
C ASN A 68 4.46 5.73 -13.37
N LEU A 69 5.31 4.71 -13.31
CA LEU A 69 4.85 3.34 -13.08
C LEU A 69 5.56 2.72 -11.90
N ILE A 70 4.87 1.79 -11.24
CA ILE A 70 5.49 0.91 -10.26
C ILE A 70 5.52 -0.46 -10.92
N MET A 71 6.72 -1.02 -11.09
CA MET A 71 6.92 -2.20 -11.90
C MET A 71 7.76 -3.23 -11.20
N GLU A 72 7.48 -4.48 -11.48
CA GLU A 72 8.31 -5.60 -11.04
C GLU A 72 8.91 -6.27 -12.27
N SER A 73 10.21 -6.60 -12.19
CA SER A 73 10.91 -7.31 -13.27
C SER A 73 11.49 -8.59 -12.71
N SER A 74 11.30 -9.69 -13.42
CA SER A 74 11.90 -10.96 -13.03
C SER A 74 13.32 -11.04 -13.58
N ASP A 75 14.08 -12.00 -13.06
CA ASP A 75 15.46 -12.14 -13.50
C ASP A 75 15.57 -12.69 -14.93
N ASP A 76 14.48 -13.22 -15.48
CA ASP A 76 14.48 -13.70 -16.87
C ASP A 76 13.80 -12.71 -17.83
N GLY A 77 13.55 -11.47 -17.36
CA GLY A 77 13.09 -10.41 -18.24
C GLY A 77 11.60 -10.19 -18.33
N ARG A 78 10.80 -10.93 -17.56
CA ARG A 78 9.36 -10.68 -17.53
C ARG A 78 9.09 -9.45 -16.67
N THR A 79 8.03 -8.73 -17.00
CA THR A 79 7.66 -7.53 -16.24
C THR A 79 6.19 -7.56 -15.87
N ALA A 80 5.86 -6.92 -14.77
CA ALA A 80 4.48 -6.76 -14.33
C ALA A 80 4.31 -5.36 -13.77
N VAL A 81 3.26 -4.66 -14.23
CA VAL A 81 2.95 -3.33 -13.73
C VAL A 81 2.08 -3.50 -12.49
N TRP A 82 2.48 -2.85 -11.40
CA TRP A 82 1.73 -2.88 -10.16
C TRP A 82 0.76 -1.70 -10.06
N GLY A 83 1.05 -0.61 -10.76
CA GLY A 83 0.21 0.56 -10.74
C GLY A 83 0.83 1.71 -11.49
N SER A 84 0.04 2.79 -11.63
CA SER A 84 0.52 4.02 -12.23
C SER A 84 0.39 5.16 -11.24
N ILE A 85 1.38 6.04 -11.24
CA ILE A 85 1.48 7.15 -10.33
C ILE A 85 0.82 8.35 -11.00
N ASP A 86 -0.20 8.92 -10.35
CA ASP A 86 -0.89 10.07 -10.91
C ASP A 86 -0.71 11.33 -10.07
N ASP A 87 -0.02 11.24 -8.95
CA ASP A 87 0.33 12.42 -8.15
C ASP A 87 1.67 12.15 -7.50
N TRP A 88 2.62 13.03 -7.72
CA TRP A 88 4.01 12.82 -7.30
C TRP A 88 4.51 14.10 -6.66
N GLN A 89 4.62 14.12 -5.32
CA GLN A 89 4.96 15.30 -4.55
C GLN A 89 6.16 15.03 -3.64
N PRO A 90 7.34 14.82 -4.22
CA PRO A 90 8.51 14.53 -3.37
C PRO A 90 8.89 15.74 -2.55
N PRO A 91 9.34 15.56 -1.34
CA PRO A 91 9.48 14.30 -0.63
C PRO A 91 8.30 14.01 0.29
N LEU A 92 7.11 14.51 -0.01
CA LEU A 92 6.00 14.50 0.92
C LEU A 92 5.00 13.38 0.66
N SER A 93 4.72 13.05 -0.59
CA SER A 93 3.67 12.04 -0.85
C SER A 93 3.66 11.62 -2.31
N PHE A 94 2.99 10.49 -2.53
CA PHE A 94 2.58 10.11 -3.88
C PHE A 94 1.24 9.38 -3.82
N HIS A 95 0.58 9.32 -4.96
CA HIS A 95 -0.67 8.58 -5.12
C HIS A 95 -0.56 7.74 -6.38
N ALA A 96 -1.03 6.50 -6.30
CA ALA A 96 -0.94 5.57 -7.42
C ALA A 96 -2.15 4.66 -7.44
N SER A 97 -2.50 4.19 -8.63
CA SER A 97 -3.37 3.02 -8.72
C SER A 97 -2.56 1.80 -8.27
N TRP A 98 -3.25 0.72 -7.88
CA TRP A 98 -2.56 -0.40 -7.26
C TRP A 98 -3.24 -1.70 -7.66
N HIS A 99 -2.50 -2.55 -8.40
CA HIS A 99 -3.07 -3.80 -8.87
C HIS A 99 -2.02 -4.90 -9.08
N PRO A 100 -1.11 -5.12 -8.11
CA PRO A 100 -0.11 -6.19 -8.30
C PRO A 100 -0.79 -7.53 -8.54
N GLY A 101 -0.36 -8.22 -9.59
CA GLY A 101 -0.90 -9.52 -9.91
C GLY A 101 -2.19 -9.51 -10.69
N THR A 102 -2.74 -8.32 -10.99
CA THR A 102 -3.93 -8.19 -11.81
C THR A 102 -3.71 -7.12 -12.86
N THR A 103 -4.78 -6.57 -13.41
CA THR A 103 -4.69 -5.55 -14.43
C THR A 103 -5.28 -4.25 -13.92
N ALA A 104 -5.10 -3.18 -14.70
CA ALA A 104 -5.63 -1.89 -14.33
C ALA A 104 -7.14 -1.87 -14.14
N MET A 105 -7.84 -2.84 -14.76
CA MET A 105 -9.27 -2.95 -14.57
C MET A 105 -9.64 -3.22 -13.11
N TRP A 106 -8.77 -3.89 -12.36
CA TRP A 106 -9.04 -4.24 -10.97
C TRP A 106 -8.17 -3.43 -10.01
N SER A 107 -7.98 -2.15 -10.31
CA SER A 107 -7.14 -1.28 -9.50
C SER A 107 -7.83 -0.80 -8.24
N THR A 108 -7.06 -0.72 -7.18
CA THR A 108 -7.40 0.05 -5.98
C THR A 108 -6.51 1.28 -5.96
N GLU A 109 -6.46 2.00 -4.84
CA GLU A 109 -5.73 3.27 -4.77
C GLU A 109 -4.84 3.28 -3.55
N LEU A 110 -3.63 3.76 -3.75
CA LEU A 110 -2.62 3.79 -2.70
C LEU A 110 -2.07 5.20 -2.58
N ARG A 111 -2.11 5.74 -1.37
CA ARG A 111 -1.48 7.03 -1.07
C ARG A 111 -0.49 6.83 0.06
N VAL A 112 0.72 7.33 -0.12
CA VAL A 112 1.75 7.25 0.90
C VAL A 112 2.26 8.66 1.16
N ALA A 113 2.26 9.06 2.43
CA ALA A 113 2.66 10.39 2.83
C ALA A 113 3.73 10.32 3.91
N PHE A 114 4.61 11.30 3.91
CA PHE A 114 5.76 11.36 4.82
C PHE A 114 5.75 12.69 5.53
N LYS A 115 5.92 12.67 6.85
CA LYS A 115 5.85 13.87 7.67
C LYS A 115 6.90 13.81 8.76
N ALA A 116 7.58 14.92 8.98
CA ALA A 116 8.58 15.00 10.06
C ALA A 116 7.88 14.88 11.41
N VAL A 117 8.43 14.03 12.29
CA VAL A 117 7.91 13.87 13.65
C VAL A 117 9.11 13.68 14.57
N GLY A 118 9.22 14.51 15.61
CA GLY A 118 10.36 14.42 16.50
C GLY A 118 11.65 14.39 15.71
N GLY A 119 12.48 13.41 15.93
CA GLY A 119 13.73 13.28 15.20
C GLY A 119 13.66 12.38 13.99
N GLY A 120 12.46 11.99 13.55
CA GLY A 120 12.33 11.07 12.45
C GLY A 120 11.25 11.47 11.49
N THR A 121 10.73 10.47 10.80
CA THR A 121 9.70 10.66 9.77
C THR A 121 8.59 9.65 9.99
N GLU A 122 7.36 10.14 9.99
CA GLU A 122 6.19 9.26 9.96
C GLU A 122 5.79 8.99 8.52
N LEU A 123 5.66 7.71 8.19
CA LEU A 123 5.07 7.28 6.94
C LEU A 123 3.63 6.87 7.22
N ARG A 124 2.69 7.41 6.47
CA ARG A 124 1.30 7.02 6.57
C ARG A 124 0.85 6.49 5.23
N LEU A 125 0.42 5.23 5.21
CA LEU A 125 -0.06 4.56 4.01
C LEU A 125 -1.56 4.42 4.12
N VAL A 126 -2.28 4.83 3.07
CA VAL A 126 -3.72 4.71 2.98
C VAL A 126 -4.05 3.94 1.71
N HIS A 127 -4.67 2.79 1.86
CA HIS A 127 -5.07 1.94 0.74
C HIS A 127 -6.60 1.93 0.70
N SER A 128 -7.16 2.40 -0.39
CA SER A 128 -8.60 2.61 -0.52
C SER A 128 -9.04 2.24 -1.93
N GLY A 129 -10.29 2.59 -2.26
CA GLY A 129 -10.81 2.29 -3.58
C GLY A 129 -11.13 0.84 -3.76
N TRP A 130 -11.57 0.17 -2.70
CA TRP A 130 -11.78 -1.28 -2.71
C TRP A 130 -12.82 -1.71 -3.72
N GLU A 131 -13.74 -0.82 -4.10
CA GLU A 131 -14.75 -1.12 -5.11
C GLU A 131 -14.12 -1.44 -6.45
N GLY A 132 -12.87 -1.04 -6.68
CA GLY A 132 -12.16 -1.37 -7.92
C GLY A 132 -11.57 -2.76 -7.94
N ALA A 133 -11.54 -3.46 -6.81
CA ALA A 133 -10.99 -4.81 -6.76
C ALA A 133 -12.02 -5.82 -7.25
N GLU A 134 -11.53 -6.95 -7.74
CA GLU A 134 -12.42 -8.00 -8.21
C GLU A 134 -13.28 -8.55 -7.07
N ASP A 135 -12.71 -8.66 -5.88
CA ASP A 135 -13.42 -9.09 -4.67
C ASP A 135 -13.06 -8.11 -3.58
N PRO A 136 -13.82 -7.01 -3.44
CA PRO A 136 -13.41 -5.92 -2.55
C PRO A 136 -13.19 -6.33 -1.10
N ALA A 137 -14.11 -7.09 -0.52
CA ALA A 137 -13.97 -7.45 0.90
C ALA A 137 -12.75 -8.35 1.12
N ALA A 138 -12.53 -9.30 0.23
CA ALA A 138 -11.37 -10.20 0.35
C ALA A 138 -10.08 -9.43 0.16
N ALA A 139 -10.04 -8.53 -0.83
CA ALA A 139 -8.84 -7.76 -1.08
C ALA A 139 -8.50 -6.89 0.12
N ARG A 140 -9.50 -6.22 0.69
CA ARG A 140 -9.26 -5.37 1.85
C ARG A 140 -8.70 -6.18 3.01
N ALA A 141 -9.29 -7.34 3.28
CA ALA A 141 -8.83 -8.18 4.38
C ALA A 141 -7.39 -8.64 4.17
N GLU A 142 -7.06 -9.00 2.96
CA GLU A 142 -5.71 -9.46 2.64
C GLU A 142 -4.68 -8.36 2.83
N TYR A 143 -4.98 -7.16 2.35
CA TYR A 143 -4.04 -6.05 2.48
C TYR A 143 -3.97 -5.54 3.92
N ALA A 144 -5.09 -5.56 4.64
CA ALA A 144 -5.07 -5.17 6.05
C ALA A 144 -4.14 -6.09 6.85
N ALA A 145 -4.11 -7.37 6.49
CA ALA A 145 -3.22 -8.32 7.15
C ALA A 145 -1.78 -8.18 6.68
N GLY A 146 -1.55 -7.79 5.43
CA GLY A 146 -0.22 -7.82 4.83
C GLY A 146 0.60 -6.54 5.01
N TRP A 147 -0.02 -5.37 4.96
CA TRP A 147 0.74 -4.12 4.99
C TRP A 147 1.62 -3.96 6.23
N PRO A 148 1.17 -4.34 7.45
CA PRO A 148 2.05 -4.15 8.60
C PRO A 148 3.40 -4.86 8.46
N ALA A 149 3.41 -6.08 7.96
CA ALA A 149 4.67 -6.80 7.77
C ALA A 149 5.53 -6.17 6.68
N VAL A 150 4.89 -5.69 5.60
CA VAL A 150 5.62 -5.03 4.52
C VAL A 150 6.29 -3.77 5.05
N LEU A 151 5.55 -2.94 5.79
CA LEU A 151 6.12 -1.69 6.28
C LEU A 151 7.13 -1.93 7.39
N ASP A 152 7.02 -3.02 8.11
CA ASP A 152 8.05 -3.37 9.09
C ASP A 152 9.41 -3.59 8.41
N ARG A 153 9.41 -4.19 7.22
CA ARG A 153 10.64 -4.34 6.46
C ARG A 153 11.22 -2.97 6.10
N PHE A 154 10.35 -2.03 5.71
CA PHE A 154 10.82 -0.68 5.42
C PHE A 154 11.43 -0.02 6.67
N VAL A 155 10.77 -0.18 7.81
CA VAL A 155 11.28 0.41 9.06
C VAL A 155 12.68 -0.13 9.34
N ARG A 156 12.87 -1.42 9.22
CA ARG A 156 14.19 -2.03 9.48
C ARG A 156 15.21 -1.57 8.46
N PHE A 157 14.82 -1.48 7.20
CA PHE A 157 15.72 -1.00 6.16
C PHE A 157 16.22 0.42 6.47
N MET A 158 15.32 1.27 6.99
CA MET A 158 15.67 2.65 7.31
C MET A 158 16.43 2.78 8.63
N GLY A 159 16.71 1.69 9.31
CA GLY A 159 17.45 1.72 10.56
C GLY A 159 16.60 1.75 11.80
N GLY A 160 15.29 1.58 11.68
CA GLY A 160 14.40 1.50 12.82
C GLY A 160 14.39 0.12 13.44
N ALA A 161 13.68 0.00 14.57
CA ALA A 161 13.72 -1.24 15.33
C ALA A 161 12.79 -2.32 14.80
N GLY A 162 11.70 -1.91 14.14
CA GLY A 162 10.72 -2.89 13.73
C GLY A 162 9.79 -3.25 14.87
N ALA A 163 8.63 -3.80 14.49
CA ALA A 163 7.57 -4.03 15.46
C ALA A 163 7.91 -5.12 16.46
N ASP A 164 8.71 -6.09 16.05
CA ASP A 164 9.01 -7.21 16.91
C ASP A 164 10.38 -7.11 17.60
N SER A 165 10.99 -5.94 17.57
CA SER A 165 12.29 -5.74 18.21
C SER A 165 12.08 -5.43 19.69
N PRO A 166 12.70 -6.19 20.59
CA PRO A 166 12.42 -5.99 22.00
C PRO A 166 12.97 -4.73 22.59
N ASP A 167 13.99 -4.14 21.97
CA ASP A 167 14.53 -2.92 22.50
C ASP A 167 14.27 -1.76 21.59
N ALA A 168 13.13 -1.77 20.98
CA ALA A 168 12.72 -0.73 20.07
C ALA A 168 12.66 0.63 20.75
#